data_06bc952d34b95fafd00514d3c1bef039
#
_entry.id   06bc952d34b95fafd00514d3c1bef039
#
_cell.length_a   1.000
_cell.length_b   1.000
_cell.length_c   1.000
_cell.angle_alpha   90.00
_cell.angle_beta   90.00
_cell.angle_gamma   90.00
#
_symmetry.space_group_name_H-M   'P 1'
#
loop_
_entity.id
_entity.type
_entity.pdbx_description
1 polymer ?
#
loop_
_entity_poly.entity_id
_entity_poly.type
_entity_poly.pdbx_seq_one_letter_code
_entity_poly.pdbx_strand_id
1 'polypeptide(L)'
;PLESLTESDVVLARKVILDRDMTAFEELEQIAQTKKTGIQVKKVDYDDLSLEESICQKIKDGYKQKQEGIIEKGGGEFPYKDKIVADVAEIIDRHEPLNFISGHLMKSMRELGDAFGRGEVSLPHLLKSADVMRHVMQFLESFMRFQSGVEPGAAIDYKGVVVIGTVYQDVHSIGKDLAKTLLENYGYRVIDLGVQVPLEKFIETARAEKADAIGMSALLVQTSNHMITVARMLTEEKFSIPILIGGAPVNLRHAGYVAMQGGDETSAILDNIFYCDSGMDGVNTMGLLMDKEKRPVLLKENQQSLLIQYQKAKGIKEEKGKLLETLPRRKVSFRHHEVPAEGYGTQKVEFKLHKLSLDRKSLYSLNWKFGKKSSWIQKGITVEQLQRLEKEWVEKAEQNRWIIPKARFGLFPAQADGDEVIFYESEKKEKELGRFNFDLCIGKGRKDKFSIGQYFHSVESGQLDAIGLQITTAGIGVEAGIKSLKDQNDSESALYLQGLSDRVAEDMAEYIHQLLRTRAGYKKENRGQRYSPGYPALTN
;
A
#
# COMPACT_ATOMS: atom_id res chain seq x y z
N PRO A 1 0.26 -23.11 23.27
CA PRO A 1 0.76 -23.64 21.98
C PRO A 1 1.71 -24.83 22.09
N LEU A 2 2.42 -25.07 23.21
CA LEU A 2 3.23 -26.29 23.40
C LEU A 2 2.37 -27.51 23.84
N GLU A 3 1.20 -27.28 24.38
CA GLU A 3 0.26 -28.31 24.87
C GLU A 3 -0.42 -29.09 23.74
N SER A 4 -0.27 -28.64 22.47
CA SER A 4 -0.83 -29.32 21.29
C SER A 4 0.17 -30.21 20.55
N LEU A 5 1.42 -30.29 20.99
CA LEU A 5 2.47 -31.11 20.40
C LEU A 5 2.54 -32.47 21.09
N THR A 6 2.67 -33.56 20.31
CA THR A 6 2.95 -34.88 20.87
C THR A 6 4.38 -34.97 21.41
N GLU A 7 4.66 -35.86 22.34
CA GLU A 7 6.02 -36.09 22.84
C GLU A 7 7.02 -36.38 21.72
N SER A 8 6.61 -37.09 20.68
CA SER A 8 7.42 -37.38 19.49
C SER A 8 7.73 -36.10 18.67
N ASP A 9 6.76 -35.18 18.53
CA ASP A 9 6.97 -33.92 17.83
C ASP A 9 8.00 -33.05 18.58
N VAL A 10 7.96 -33.06 19.92
CA VAL A 10 8.91 -32.33 20.79
C VAL A 10 10.31 -32.91 20.68
N VAL A 11 10.44 -34.23 20.64
CA VAL A 11 11.73 -34.92 20.48
C VAL A 11 12.36 -34.62 19.13
N LEU A 12 11.56 -34.70 18.04
CA LEU A 12 12.02 -34.36 16.68
C LEU A 12 12.42 -32.88 16.57
N ALA A 13 11.59 -31.96 17.09
CA ALA A 13 11.92 -30.54 17.11
C ALA A 13 13.21 -30.25 17.89
N ARG A 14 13.44 -30.98 18.98
CA ARG A 14 14.66 -30.86 19.78
C ARG A 14 15.90 -31.32 19.01
N LYS A 15 15.84 -32.45 18.29
CA LYS A 15 16.92 -32.93 17.42
C LYS A 15 17.24 -31.93 16.31
N VAL A 16 16.23 -31.35 15.66
CA VAL A 16 16.42 -30.33 14.63
C VAL A 16 17.12 -29.07 15.20
N ILE A 17 16.65 -28.59 16.36
CA ILE A 17 17.11 -27.30 16.92
C ILE A 17 18.48 -27.43 17.59
N LEU A 18 18.70 -28.49 18.38
CA LEU A 18 19.90 -28.66 19.17
C LEU A 18 20.99 -29.44 18.43
N ASP A 19 20.62 -30.52 17.74
CA ASP A 19 21.57 -31.42 17.11
C ASP A 19 21.78 -31.12 15.61
N ARG A 20 21.00 -30.17 15.05
CA ARG A 20 21.01 -29.81 13.62
C ARG A 20 20.81 -31.02 12.69
N ASP A 21 20.03 -31.99 13.15
CA ASP A 21 19.74 -33.22 12.42
C ASP A 21 18.78 -32.96 11.25
N MET A 22 19.30 -33.03 10.03
CA MET A 22 18.52 -32.80 8.81
C MET A 22 17.51 -33.94 8.54
N THR A 23 17.77 -35.17 8.99
CA THR A 23 16.86 -36.30 8.86
C THR A 23 15.63 -36.10 9.76
N ALA A 24 15.85 -35.62 10.98
CA ALA A 24 14.76 -35.22 11.88
C ALA A 24 13.97 -34.01 11.35
N PHE A 25 14.61 -33.12 10.57
CA PHE A 25 13.92 -32.01 9.89
C PHE A 25 12.98 -32.53 8.80
N GLU A 26 13.43 -33.48 7.96
CA GLU A 26 12.63 -34.09 6.91
C GLU A 26 11.44 -34.87 7.49
N GLU A 27 11.65 -35.61 8.59
CA GLU A 27 10.57 -36.28 9.33
C GLU A 27 9.57 -35.29 9.93
N LEU A 28 10.03 -34.19 10.52
CA LEU A 28 9.16 -33.15 11.06
C LEU A 28 8.35 -32.45 9.94
N GLU A 29 8.96 -32.28 8.77
CA GLU A 29 8.31 -31.72 7.59
C GLU A 29 7.25 -32.69 7.03
N GLN A 30 7.51 -34.00 6.99
CA GLN A 30 6.54 -35.03 6.61
C GLN A 30 5.37 -35.13 7.60
N ILE A 31 5.64 -35.06 8.89
CA ILE A 31 4.59 -35.04 9.93
C ILE A 31 3.75 -33.77 9.83
N ALA A 32 4.38 -32.62 9.56
CA ALA A 32 3.68 -31.37 9.34
C ALA A 32 2.83 -31.41 8.06
N GLN A 33 3.28 -32.08 7.02
CA GLN A 33 2.53 -32.31 5.77
C GLN A 33 1.36 -33.28 5.99
N THR A 34 1.54 -34.36 6.75
CA THR A 34 0.47 -35.33 7.08
C THR A 34 -0.57 -34.75 8.04
N LYS A 35 -0.16 -33.91 9.00
CA LYS A 35 -1.11 -33.18 9.85
C LYS A 35 -1.84 -32.06 9.10
N LYS A 36 -1.27 -31.53 8.00
CA LYS A 36 -1.92 -30.58 7.09
C LYS A 36 -3.07 -31.20 6.27
N THR A 37 -3.02 -32.48 5.96
CA THR A 37 -4.11 -33.18 5.23
C THR A 37 -5.36 -33.38 6.07
N GLY A 38 -5.35 -33.08 7.37
CA GLY A 38 -6.50 -33.14 8.27
C GLY A 38 -7.41 -31.91 8.26
N ILE A 39 -6.95 -30.76 7.73
CA ILE A 39 -7.82 -29.63 7.43
C ILE A 39 -8.08 -29.68 5.93
N GLN A 40 -8.95 -30.60 5.51
CA GLN A 40 -9.67 -30.41 4.26
C GLN A 40 -10.43 -29.11 4.41
N VAL A 41 -10.00 -28.07 3.69
CA VAL A 41 -10.94 -27.05 3.25
C VAL A 41 -11.98 -27.84 2.47
N LYS A 42 -13.11 -28.13 3.08
CA LYS A 42 -14.27 -28.72 2.39
C LYS A 42 -14.50 -27.77 1.22
N LYS A 43 -14.21 -28.24 0.02
CA LYS A 43 -14.68 -27.57 -1.19
C LYS A 43 -16.19 -27.60 -1.03
N VAL A 44 -16.77 -26.45 -0.81
CA VAL A 44 -18.22 -26.32 -0.72
C VAL A 44 -18.73 -26.70 -2.11
N ASP A 45 -19.55 -27.74 -2.19
CA ASP A 45 -20.24 -28.03 -3.43
C ASP A 45 -21.39 -27.03 -3.53
N TYR A 46 -21.31 -26.15 -4.53
CA TYR A 46 -22.31 -25.10 -4.73
C TYR A 46 -23.68 -25.68 -5.11
N ASP A 47 -23.71 -26.92 -5.60
CA ASP A 47 -24.94 -27.58 -6.03
C ASP A 47 -25.74 -28.15 -4.82
N ASP A 48 -25.08 -28.26 -3.65
CA ASP A 48 -25.74 -28.65 -2.39
C ASP A 48 -26.39 -27.48 -1.65
N LEU A 49 -26.19 -26.23 -2.12
CA LEU A 49 -26.69 -25.01 -1.51
C LEU A 49 -27.97 -24.53 -2.19
N SER A 50 -28.79 -23.77 -1.46
CA SER A 50 -29.82 -22.94 -2.12
C SER A 50 -29.18 -21.97 -3.13
N LEU A 51 -29.93 -21.49 -4.11
CA LEU A 51 -29.40 -20.59 -5.13
C LEU A 51 -28.84 -19.30 -4.51
N GLU A 52 -29.52 -18.76 -3.47
CA GLU A 52 -29.11 -17.59 -2.69
C GLU A 52 -27.77 -17.84 -1.95
N GLU A 53 -27.67 -18.99 -1.28
CA GLU A 53 -26.47 -19.38 -0.55
C GLU A 53 -25.32 -19.67 -1.50
N SER A 54 -25.59 -20.33 -2.62
CA SER A 54 -24.61 -20.63 -3.67
C SER A 54 -24.00 -19.33 -4.25
N ILE A 55 -24.82 -18.34 -4.59
CA ILE A 55 -24.33 -17.04 -5.06
C ILE A 55 -23.49 -16.34 -3.98
N CYS A 56 -24.00 -16.27 -2.76
CA CYS A 56 -23.28 -15.66 -1.65
C CYS A 56 -21.92 -16.35 -1.39
N GLN A 57 -21.87 -17.68 -1.47
CA GLN A 57 -20.64 -18.43 -1.29
C GLN A 57 -19.69 -18.26 -2.47
N LYS A 58 -20.18 -18.26 -3.72
CA LYS A 58 -19.38 -17.96 -4.91
C LYS A 58 -18.76 -16.57 -4.86
N ILE A 59 -19.48 -15.57 -4.35
CA ILE A 59 -18.94 -14.23 -4.12
C ILE A 59 -17.84 -14.28 -3.06
N LYS A 60 -18.09 -14.88 -1.90
CA LYS A 60 -17.09 -15.02 -0.82
C LYS A 60 -15.83 -15.75 -1.28
N ASP A 61 -15.95 -16.76 -2.12
CA ASP A 61 -14.83 -17.52 -2.67
C ASP A 61 -14.13 -16.81 -3.84
N GLY A 62 -14.67 -15.69 -4.31
CA GLY A 62 -14.16 -14.97 -5.47
C GLY A 62 -14.24 -15.83 -6.74
N TYR A 63 -15.29 -16.61 -6.87
CA TYR A 63 -15.47 -17.56 -7.98
C TYR A 63 -15.81 -16.81 -9.27
N LYS A 64 -14.87 -16.80 -10.21
CA LYS A 64 -15.05 -16.21 -11.56
C LYS A 64 -15.16 -17.35 -12.58
N GLN A 65 -16.27 -17.42 -13.27
CA GLN A 65 -16.43 -18.32 -14.42
C GLN A 65 -16.82 -17.49 -15.64
N LYS A 66 -15.89 -17.36 -16.58
CA LYS A 66 -16.14 -16.63 -17.83
C LYS A 66 -17.28 -17.32 -18.61
N GLN A 67 -18.35 -16.60 -18.79
CA GLN A 67 -19.46 -16.96 -19.64
C GLN A 67 -20.07 -15.65 -20.17
N GLU A 68 -20.04 -15.47 -21.47
CA GLU A 68 -20.61 -14.28 -22.09
C GLU A 68 -22.00 -14.61 -22.64
N GLY A 69 -22.94 -13.69 -22.48
CA GLY A 69 -24.31 -13.84 -22.96
C GLY A 69 -25.10 -12.57 -22.78
N ILE A 70 -26.37 -12.65 -23.14
CA ILE A 70 -27.38 -11.59 -22.95
C ILE A 70 -28.51 -12.17 -22.11
N ILE A 71 -28.87 -11.49 -21.04
CA ILE A 71 -30.06 -11.80 -20.23
C ILE A 71 -31.18 -10.94 -20.75
N GLU A 72 -32.22 -11.58 -21.31
CA GLU A 72 -33.48 -10.92 -21.71
C GLU A 72 -34.44 -10.94 -20.53
N LYS A 73 -34.76 -9.77 -19.95
CA LYS A 73 -35.60 -9.70 -18.78
C LYS A 73 -36.42 -8.40 -18.71
N GLY A 74 -37.71 -8.53 -18.42
CA GLY A 74 -38.61 -7.36 -18.32
C GLY A 74 -38.73 -6.55 -19.58
N GLY A 75 -38.34 -7.10 -20.76
CA GLY A 75 -38.30 -6.41 -22.05
C GLY A 75 -36.98 -5.68 -22.33
N GLY A 76 -35.99 -5.80 -21.46
CA GLY A 76 -34.61 -5.28 -21.63
C GLY A 76 -33.60 -6.39 -21.89
N GLU A 77 -32.49 -6.00 -22.53
CA GLU A 77 -31.33 -6.85 -22.81
C GLU A 77 -30.14 -6.43 -21.97
N PHE A 78 -29.55 -7.37 -21.18
CA PHE A 78 -28.47 -7.11 -20.26
C PHE A 78 -27.29 -8.01 -20.61
N PRO A 79 -26.20 -7.50 -21.21
CA PRO A 79 -25.01 -8.27 -21.52
C PRO A 79 -24.25 -8.61 -20.24
N TYR A 80 -23.73 -9.83 -20.16
CA TYR A 80 -22.92 -10.28 -19.04
C TYR A 80 -21.67 -11.04 -19.51
N LYS A 81 -20.65 -11.11 -18.63
CA LYS A 81 -19.36 -11.77 -18.89
C LYS A 81 -18.96 -12.80 -17.83
N ASP A 82 -19.82 -13.03 -16.85
CA ASP A 82 -19.57 -13.98 -15.75
C ASP A 82 -20.84 -14.77 -15.43
N LYS A 83 -20.72 -16.08 -15.30
CA LYS A 83 -21.84 -16.98 -15.04
C LYS A 83 -22.65 -16.62 -13.81
N ILE A 84 -22.01 -16.08 -12.77
CA ILE A 84 -22.72 -15.68 -11.54
C ILE A 84 -23.81 -14.62 -11.82
N VAL A 85 -23.65 -13.81 -12.85
CA VAL A 85 -24.67 -12.83 -13.25
C VAL A 85 -25.91 -13.52 -13.78
N ALA A 86 -25.75 -14.62 -14.52
CA ALA A 86 -26.88 -15.44 -14.97
C ALA A 86 -27.59 -16.11 -13.77
N ASP A 87 -26.81 -16.62 -12.79
CA ASP A 87 -27.38 -17.20 -11.56
C ASP A 87 -28.18 -16.13 -10.78
N VAL A 88 -27.70 -14.88 -10.71
CA VAL A 88 -28.40 -13.76 -10.07
C VAL A 88 -29.67 -13.38 -10.82
N ALA A 89 -29.66 -13.46 -12.16
CA ALA A 89 -30.85 -13.19 -12.96
C ALA A 89 -32.02 -14.15 -12.67
N GLU A 90 -31.75 -15.38 -12.24
CA GLU A 90 -32.78 -16.31 -11.79
C GLU A 90 -33.38 -15.91 -10.43
N ILE A 91 -32.56 -15.34 -9.55
CA ILE A 91 -33.00 -14.92 -8.20
C ILE A 91 -33.95 -13.72 -8.24
N ILE A 92 -33.69 -12.75 -9.11
CA ILE A 92 -34.54 -11.55 -9.19
C ILE A 92 -35.97 -11.82 -9.68
N ASP A 93 -36.29 -13.05 -10.13
CA ASP A 93 -37.67 -13.49 -10.32
C ASP A 93 -38.41 -13.83 -9.03
N ARG A 94 -37.63 -14.14 -7.97
CA ARG A 94 -38.15 -14.60 -6.68
C ARG A 94 -38.01 -13.55 -5.58
N HIS A 95 -37.06 -12.63 -5.74
CA HIS A 95 -36.73 -11.61 -4.77
C HIS A 95 -36.72 -10.23 -5.42
N GLU A 96 -37.22 -9.25 -4.72
CA GLU A 96 -37.00 -7.86 -5.09
C GLU A 96 -35.50 -7.55 -5.04
N PRO A 97 -34.89 -6.96 -6.09
CA PRO A 97 -33.44 -6.75 -6.16
C PRO A 97 -32.83 -6.06 -4.93
N LEU A 98 -33.48 -5.02 -4.39
CA LEU A 98 -33.00 -4.31 -3.19
C LEU A 98 -32.97 -5.20 -1.94
N ASN A 99 -33.97 -6.07 -1.78
CA ASN A 99 -34.02 -7.02 -0.64
C ASN A 99 -32.93 -8.06 -0.76
N PHE A 100 -32.61 -8.54 -1.95
CA PHE A 100 -31.51 -9.48 -2.19
C PHE A 100 -30.15 -8.82 -1.92
N ILE A 101 -29.94 -7.59 -2.40
CA ILE A 101 -28.73 -6.82 -2.13
C ILE A 101 -28.53 -6.65 -0.62
N SER A 102 -29.50 -6.11 0.09
CA SER A 102 -29.36 -5.76 1.51
C SER A 102 -29.32 -6.98 2.43
N GLY A 103 -30.15 -7.98 2.17
CA GLY A 103 -30.32 -9.16 3.03
C GLY A 103 -29.25 -10.24 2.84
N HIS A 104 -28.74 -10.40 1.62
CA HIS A 104 -27.84 -11.51 1.27
C HIS A 104 -26.46 -11.01 0.84
N LEU A 105 -26.37 -10.18 -0.20
CA LEU A 105 -25.09 -9.79 -0.78
C LEU A 105 -24.25 -8.94 0.18
N MET A 106 -24.86 -7.90 0.75
CA MET A 106 -24.15 -7.02 1.70
C MET A 106 -23.75 -7.72 2.99
N LYS A 107 -24.56 -8.70 3.44
CA LYS A 107 -24.22 -9.52 4.60
C LYS A 107 -22.98 -10.38 4.32
N SER A 108 -22.93 -11.05 3.16
CA SER A 108 -21.81 -11.90 2.76
C SER A 108 -20.51 -11.10 2.62
N MET A 109 -20.56 -9.89 2.05
CA MET A 109 -19.40 -9.02 1.93
C MET A 109 -18.93 -8.48 3.28
N ARG A 110 -19.84 -8.21 4.21
CA ARG A 110 -19.49 -7.83 5.59
C ARG A 110 -18.77 -8.96 6.31
N GLU A 111 -19.30 -10.18 6.25
CA GLU A 111 -18.66 -11.38 6.82
C GLU A 111 -17.23 -11.57 6.29
N LEU A 112 -17.03 -11.38 4.97
CA LEU A 112 -15.73 -11.47 4.33
C LEU A 112 -14.79 -10.33 4.77
N GLY A 113 -15.31 -9.11 4.88
CA GLY A 113 -14.57 -7.94 5.38
C GLY A 113 -14.10 -8.13 6.82
N ASP A 114 -14.97 -8.65 7.68
CA ASP A 114 -14.64 -8.99 9.07
C ASP A 114 -13.56 -10.09 9.15
N ALA A 115 -13.67 -11.12 8.32
CA ALA A 115 -12.66 -12.19 8.22
C ALA A 115 -11.31 -11.64 7.72
N PHE A 116 -11.32 -10.69 6.78
CA PHE A 116 -10.11 -9.98 6.37
C PHE A 116 -9.53 -9.15 7.51
N GLY A 117 -10.35 -8.42 8.27
CA GLY A 117 -9.94 -7.65 9.45
C GLY A 117 -9.27 -8.54 10.53
N ARG A 118 -9.75 -9.77 10.72
CA ARG A 118 -9.13 -10.76 11.61
C ARG A 118 -7.90 -11.46 11.01
N GLY A 119 -7.55 -11.15 9.75
CA GLY A 119 -6.40 -11.75 9.05
C GLY A 119 -6.62 -13.18 8.55
N GLU A 120 -7.84 -13.68 8.56
CA GLU A 120 -8.23 -15.01 8.08
C GLU A 120 -8.21 -15.11 6.55
N VAL A 121 -8.47 -13.99 5.88
CA VAL A 121 -8.52 -13.84 4.42
C VAL A 121 -7.36 -12.97 3.94
N SER A 122 -6.79 -13.28 2.78
CA SER A 122 -5.75 -12.46 2.16
C SER A 122 -6.35 -11.30 1.35
N LEU A 123 -5.57 -10.24 1.13
CA LEU A 123 -6.02 -9.12 0.30
C LEU A 123 -6.35 -9.54 -1.15
N PRO A 124 -5.52 -10.36 -1.84
CA PRO A 124 -5.88 -10.85 -3.18
C PRO A 124 -7.24 -11.54 -3.21
N HIS A 125 -7.53 -12.39 -2.21
CA HIS A 125 -8.82 -13.07 -2.13
C HIS A 125 -9.98 -12.08 -1.94
N LEU A 126 -9.83 -11.10 -1.05
CA LEU A 126 -10.82 -10.04 -0.84
C LEU A 126 -11.09 -9.25 -2.13
N LEU A 127 -10.03 -8.86 -2.87
CA LEU A 127 -10.17 -8.13 -4.14
C LEU A 127 -10.89 -8.96 -5.20
N LYS A 128 -10.56 -10.25 -5.30
CA LYS A 128 -11.22 -11.17 -6.22
C LYS A 128 -12.70 -11.30 -5.92
N SER A 129 -13.07 -11.42 -4.65
CA SER A 129 -14.47 -11.45 -4.21
C SER A 129 -15.20 -10.13 -4.51
N ALA A 130 -14.53 -9.01 -4.28
CA ALA A 130 -15.07 -7.69 -4.59
C ALA A 130 -15.31 -7.49 -6.10
N ASP A 131 -14.43 -7.99 -6.95
CA ASP A 131 -14.61 -7.95 -8.40
C ASP A 131 -15.85 -8.77 -8.84
N VAL A 132 -16.04 -9.96 -8.25
CA VAL A 132 -17.26 -10.77 -8.52
C VAL A 132 -18.51 -10.02 -8.06
N MET A 133 -18.49 -9.46 -6.86
CA MET A 133 -19.59 -8.65 -6.34
C MET A 133 -19.92 -7.47 -7.26
N ARG A 134 -18.88 -6.80 -7.81
CA ARG A 134 -19.07 -5.67 -8.72
C ARG A 134 -19.79 -6.07 -10.00
N HIS A 135 -19.49 -7.23 -10.60
CA HIS A 135 -20.22 -7.74 -11.77
C HIS A 135 -21.69 -7.97 -11.45
N VAL A 136 -21.98 -8.54 -10.28
CA VAL A 136 -23.37 -8.74 -9.82
C VAL A 136 -24.10 -7.42 -9.63
N MET A 137 -23.45 -6.45 -8.95
CA MET A 137 -24.04 -5.15 -8.69
C MET A 137 -24.30 -4.35 -9.99
N GLN A 138 -23.38 -4.36 -10.94
CA GLN A 138 -23.55 -3.70 -12.24
C GLN A 138 -24.78 -4.23 -12.98
N PHE A 139 -25.00 -5.53 -12.95
CA PHE A 139 -26.20 -6.13 -13.54
C PHE A 139 -27.48 -5.69 -12.81
N LEU A 140 -27.51 -5.84 -11.47
CA LEU A 140 -28.67 -5.47 -10.66
C LEU A 140 -29.03 -3.99 -10.81
N GLU A 141 -28.03 -3.12 -10.83
CA GLU A 141 -28.21 -1.69 -11.08
C GLU A 141 -28.82 -1.40 -12.46
N SER A 142 -28.27 -2.04 -13.49
CA SER A 142 -28.77 -1.87 -14.86
C SER A 142 -30.22 -2.36 -15.00
N PHE A 143 -30.53 -3.48 -14.35
CA PHE A 143 -31.87 -4.04 -14.35
C PHE A 143 -32.86 -3.15 -13.58
N MET A 144 -32.55 -2.68 -12.39
CA MET A 144 -33.40 -1.78 -11.60
C MET A 144 -33.65 -0.46 -12.30
N ARG A 145 -32.65 0.11 -12.96
CA ARG A 145 -32.79 1.33 -13.77
C ARG A 145 -33.75 1.11 -14.93
N PHE A 146 -33.63 0.00 -15.61
CA PHE A 146 -34.53 -0.32 -16.72
C PHE A 146 -35.98 -0.46 -16.26
N GLN A 147 -36.22 -1.16 -15.13
CA GLN A 147 -37.55 -1.33 -14.55
C GLN A 147 -38.21 -0.02 -14.10
N SER A 148 -37.42 0.89 -13.51
CA SER A 148 -37.95 2.16 -12.98
C SER A 148 -38.10 3.25 -14.02
N GLY A 149 -37.67 3.03 -15.28
CA GLY A 149 -37.71 4.04 -16.33
C GLY A 149 -36.87 5.29 -16.04
N VAL A 150 -35.91 5.20 -15.13
CA VAL A 150 -35.10 6.31 -14.64
C VAL A 150 -33.83 6.45 -15.45
N GLU A 151 -33.49 7.67 -15.85
CA GLU A 151 -32.26 8.01 -16.58
C GLU A 151 -30.96 7.57 -15.84
N PRO A 152 -29.87 7.31 -16.55
CA PRO A 152 -28.60 6.94 -15.96
C PRO A 152 -28.11 8.03 -14.96
N GLY A 153 -28.07 7.71 -13.68
CA GLY A 153 -27.60 8.61 -12.62
C GLY A 153 -28.53 8.79 -11.42
N ALA A 154 -29.78 8.30 -11.49
CA ALA A 154 -30.72 8.37 -10.37
C ALA A 154 -30.72 7.09 -9.55
N ALA A 155 -30.39 7.28 -8.29
CA ALA A 155 -30.75 6.62 -7.05
C ALA A 155 -30.57 5.10 -6.90
N ILE A 156 -29.34 4.68 -6.73
CA ILE A 156 -29.09 3.70 -5.66
C ILE A 156 -29.07 4.50 -4.38
N ASP A 157 -29.81 4.06 -3.36
CA ASP A 157 -29.76 4.66 -2.04
C ASP A 157 -28.42 4.27 -1.37
N TYR A 158 -27.37 5.01 -1.75
CA TYR A 158 -26.05 4.85 -1.12
C TYR A 158 -26.14 5.33 0.32
N LYS A 159 -25.43 4.63 1.23
CA LYS A 159 -25.31 5.05 2.63
C LYS A 159 -24.64 6.41 2.80
N GLY A 160 -23.90 6.85 1.80
CA GLY A 160 -23.19 8.12 1.75
C GLY A 160 -22.22 8.18 0.58
N VAL A 161 -21.63 9.33 0.38
CA VAL A 161 -20.71 9.64 -0.73
C VAL A 161 -19.32 9.98 -0.16
N VAL A 162 -18.26 9.33 -0.65
CA VAL A 162 -16.88 9.56 -0.21
C VAL A 162 -16.02 9.91 -1.42
N VAL A 163 -15.32 11.04 -1.36
CA VAL A 163 -14.29 11.41 -2.33
C VAL A 163 -12.96 10.88 -1.83
N ILE A 164 -12.21 10.12 -2.65
CA ILE A 164 -10.94 9.50 -2.22
C ILE A 164 -9.82 9.76 -3.22
N GLY A 165 -8.58 9.95 -2.72
CA GLY A 165 -7.41 10.14 -3.58
C GLY A 165 -6.11 9.97 -2.81
N THR A 166 -4.97 9.82 -3.53
CA THR A 166 -3.67 10.06 -2.92
C THR A 166 -3.34 11.55 -2.98
N VAL A 167 -2.71 12.05 -1.94
CA VAL A 167 -2.35 13.48 -1.89
C VAL A 167 -1.37 13.87 -2.99
N TYR A 168 -1.22 15.16 -3.23
CA TYR A 168 -0.30 15.69 -4.25
C TYR A 168 1.11 15.09 -4.12
N GLN A 169 1.75 14.78 -5.24
CA GLN A 169 3.05 14.12 -5.34
C GLN A 169 3.14 12.69 -4.77
N ASP A 170 2.04 12.06 -4.40
CA ASP A 170 2.03 10.67 -3.96
C ASP A 170 1.39 9.75 -5.01
N VAL A 171 2.17 8.77 -5.51
CA VAL A 171 1.75 7.82 -6.55
C VAL A 171 1.25 6.48 -5.99
N HIS A 172 1.32 6.29 -4.67
CA HIS A 172 1.10 4.99 -4.04
C HIS A 172 -0.38 4.70 -3.81
N SER A 173 -1.03 4.04 -4.73
CA SER A 173 -2.49 3.84 -4.74
C SER A 173 -3.01 2.63 -3.97
N ILE A 174 -2.19 1.63 -3.63
CA ILE A 174 -2.67 0.34 -3.10
C ILE A 174 -3.56 0.51 -1.86
N GLY A 175 -3.15 1.35 -0.90
CA GLY A 175 -3.94 1.60 0.31
C GLY A 175 -5.26 2.30 0.01
N LYS A 176 -5.24 3.28 -0.89
CA LYS A 176 -6.42 4.00 -1.37
C LYS A 176 -7.39 3.05 -2.11
N ASP A 177 -6.87 2.25 -3.02
CA ASP A 177 -7.69 1.31 -3.82
C ASP A 177 -8.35 0.26 -2.92
N LEU A 178 -7.66 -0.20 -1.87
CA LEU A 178 -8.25 -1.07 -0.88
C LEU A 178 -9.38 -0.38 -0.10
N ALA A 179 -9.16 0.84 0.38
CA ALA A 179 -10.17 1.60 1.12
C ALA A 179 -11.39 1.87 0.24
N LYS A 180 -11.19 2.25 -1.04
CA LYS A 180 -12.25 2.39 -2.04
C LYS A 180 -13.08 1.11 -2.15
N THR A 181 -12.41 -0.02 -2.42
CA THR A 181 -13.09 -1.31 -2.60
C THR A 181 -13.93 -1.69 -1.39
N LEU A 182 -13.40 -1.48 -0.18
CA LEU A 182 -14.14 -1.77 1.05
C LEU A 182 -15.35 -0.84 1.20
N LEU A 183 -15.19 0.45 1.02
CA LEU A 183 -16.30 1.41 1.11
C LEU A 183 -17.40 1.10 0.10
N GLU A 184 -17.06 0.81 -1.16
CA GLU A 184 -18.03 0.39 -2.19
C GLU A 184 -18.78 -0.87 -1.76
N ASN A 185 -18.08 -1.88 -1.24
CA ASN A 185 -18.68 -3.13 -0.78
C ASN A 185 -19.63 -2.95 0.43
N TYR A 186 -19.40 -1.90 1.23
CA TYR A 186 -20.26 -1.57 2.36
C TYR A 186 -21.39 -0.60 2.01
N GLY A 187 -21.56 -0.28 0.71
CA GLY A 187 -22.69 0.47 0.19
C GLY A 187 -22.49 1.97 0.13
N TYR A 188 -21.24 2.45 0.10
CA TYR A 188 -20.91 3.85 -0.14
C TYR A 188 -20.63 4.10 -1.63
N ARG A 189 -21.06 5.26 -2.14
CA ARG A 189 -20.60 5.75 -3.45
C ARG A 189 -19.22 6.36 -3.28
N VAL A 190 -18.21 5.82 -3.98
CA VAL A 190 -16.85 6.32 -3.90
C VAL A 190 -16.45 7.00 -5.20
N ILE A 191 -16.00 8.26 -5.08
CA ILE A 191 -15.48 9.07 -6.19
C ILE A 191 -13.97 9.07 -6.07
N ASP A 192 -13.32 8.29 -6.92
CA ASP A 192 -11.88 8.12 -6.94
C ASP A 192 -11.21 9.16 -7.81
N LEU A 193 -10.46 10.07 -7.19
CA LEU A 193 -9.70 11.11 -7.88
C LEU A 193 -8.35 10.60 -8.45
N GLY A 194 -7.98 9.35 -8.13
CA GLY A 194 -6.72 8.76 -8.58
C GLY A 194 -5.54 9.07 -7.68
N VAL A 195 -4.38 9.29 -8.29
CA VAL A 195 -3.11 9.56 -7.60
C VAL A 195 -2.60 10.96 -7.89
N GLN A 196 -1.70 11.48 -7.02
CA GLN A 196 -1.11 12.82 -7.16
C GLN A 196 -2.16 13.93 -7.31
N VAL A 197 -3.24 13.82 -6.56
CA VAL A 197 -4.40 14.71 -6.71
C VAL A 197 -4.06 16.13 -6.26
N PRO A 198 -4.32 17.15 -7.08
CA PRO A 198 -4.24 18.55 -6.65
C PRO A 198 -5.13 18.79 -5.44
N LEU A 199 -4.64 19.54 -4.46
CA LEU A 199 -5.30 19.66 -3.14
C LEU A 199 -6.69 20.27 -3.26
N GLU A 200 -6.86 21.28 -4.13
CA GLU A 200 -8.11 21.97 -4.41
C GLU A 200 -9.16 21.00 -4.96
N LYS A 201 -8.73 19.98 -5.72
CA LYS A 201 -9.62 19.01 -6.38
C LYS A 201 -10.41 18.16 -5.39
N PHE A 202 -9.85 17.87 -4.22
CA PHE A 202 -10.58 17.20 -3.13
C PHE A 202 -11.78 18.01 -2.68
N ILE A 203 -11.58 19.32 -2.48
CA ILE A 203 -12.60 20.23 -1.97
C ILE A 203 -13.66 20.52 -3.03
N GLU A 204 -13.24 20.84 -4.25
CA GLU A 204 -14.13 21.09 -5.38
C GLU A 204 -15.05 19.90 -5.64
N THR A 205 -14.46 18.68 -5.71
CA THR A 205 -15.25 17.48 -5.97
C THR A 205 -16.18 17.15 -4.80
N ALA A 206 -15.71 17.30 -3.56
CA ALA A 206 -16.55 17.05 -2.38
C ALA A 206 -17.78 17.97 -2.35
N ARG A 207 -17.63 19.23 -2.77
CA ARG A 207 -18.77 20.17 -2.90
C ARG A 207 -19.71 19.81 -4.04
N ALA A 208 -19.15 19.57 -5.24
CA ALA A 208 -19.93 19.27 -6.44
C ALA A 208 -20.79 18.03 -6.26
N GLU A 209 -20.23 17.00 -5.64
CA GLU A 209 -20.87 15.69 -5.43
C GLU A 209 -21.62 15.58 -4.10
N LYS A 210 -21.64 16.65 -3.30
CA LYS A 210 -22.23 16.69 -1.95
C LYS A 210 -21.74 15.53 -1.08
N ALA A 211 -20.42 15.33 -1.07
CA ALA A 211 -19.80 14.23 -0.34
C ALA A 211 -19.98 14.37 1.18
N ASP A 212 -20.06 13.22 1.84
CA ASP A 212 -20.17 13.10 3.30
C ASP A 212 -18.79 13.04 3.96
N ALA A 213 -17.74 12.64 3.22
CA ALA A 213 -16.37 12.62 3.68
C ALA A 213 -15.35 12.72 2.52
N ILE A 214 -14.13 13.15 2.88
CA ILE A 214 -12.93 13.11 2.02
C ILE A 214 -11.97 12.08 2.59
N GLY A 215 -11.50 11.13 1.76
CA GLY A 215 -10.46 10.16 2.09
C GLY A 215 -9.13 10.55 1.46
N MET A 216 -8.06 10.66 2.24
CA MET A 216 -6.71 10.97 1.76
C MET A 216 -5.72 9.90 2.17
N SER A 217 -4.89 9.45 1.23
CA SER A 217 -3.82 8.47 1.45
C SER A 217 -2.46 9.06 1.09
N ALA A 218 -1.43 8.70 1.87
CA ALA A 218 -0.05 9.01 1.59
C ALA A 218 0.89 7.86 1.99
N LEU A 219 2.00 7.68 1.28
CA LEU A 219 3.05 6.73 1.66
C LEU A 219 4.31 7.42 2.17
N LEU A 220 4.61 8.64 1.76
CA LEU A 220 5.80 9.36 2.17
C LEU A 220 5.47 10.37 3.27
N VAL A 221 6.43 10.58 4.20
CA VAL A 221 6.28 11.57 5.28
C VAL A 221 6.07 12.97 4.72
N GLN A 222 6.78 13.32 3.64
CA GLN A 222 6.65 14.63 2.99
C GLN A 222 5.26 14.84 2.39
N THR A 223 4.78 13.86 1.63
CA THR A 223 3.48 13.97 0.97
C THR A 223 2.33 13.99 1.97
N SER A 224 2.47 13.31 3.13
CA SER A 224 1.45 13.35 4.18
C SER A 224 1.22 14.76 4.76
N ASN A 225 2.20 15.67 4.65
CA ASN A 225 2.03 17.06 5.07
C ASN A 225 0.99 17.83 4.23
N HIS A 226 0.69 17.39 3.02
CA HIS A 226 -0.38 17.97 2.20
C HIS A 226 -1.77 17.81 2.85
N MET A 227 -1.96 16.80 3.73
CA MET A 227 -3.19 16.65 4.51
C MET A 227 -3.42 17.85 5.44
N ILE A 228 -2.34 18.42 6.00
CA ILE A 228 -2.38 19.65 6.81
C ILE A 228 -2.86 20.84 5.96
N THR A 229 -2.35 20.93 4.74
CA THR A 229 -2.73 22.01 3.83
C THR A 229 -4.21 21.93 3.45
N VAL A 230 -4.73 20.72 3.14
CA VAL A 230 -6.16 20.52 2.85
C VAL A 230 -7.03 20.89 4.06
N ALA A 231 -6.63 20.49 5.27
CA ALA A 231 -7.37 20.85 6.49
C ALA A 231 -7.44 22.39 6.69
N ARG A 232 -6.34 23.08 6.40
CA ARG A 232 -6.29 24.56 6.46
C ARG A 232 -7.18 25.20 5.40
N MET A 233 -7.11 24.75 4.16
CA MET A 233 -7.95 25.26 3.06
C MET A 233 -9.44 25.08 3.37
N LEU A 234 -9.86 23.94 3.91
CA LEU A 234 -11.24 23.69 4.34
C LEU A 234 -11.70 24.66 5.43
N THR A 235 -10.81 24.99 6.37
CA THR A 235 -11.09 25.98 7.41
C THR A 235 -11.24 27.38 6.84
N GLU A 236 -10.34 27.79 5.95
CA GLU A 236 -10.39 29.08 5.26
C GLU A 236 -11.66 29.25 4.41
N GLU A 237 -12.08 28.17 3.76
CA GLU A 237 -13.31 28.14 2.95
C GLU A 237 -14.59 27.91 3.78
N LYS A 238 -14.49 27.75 5.10
CA LYS A 238 -15.60 27.45 6.02
C LYS A 238 -16.42 26.23 5.59
N PHE A 239 -15.73 25.22 5.03
CA PHE A 239 -16.35 23.99 4.57
C PHE A 239 -16.04 22.85 5.55
N SER A 240 -17.00 22.57 6.44
CA SER A 240 -16.86 21.49 7.42
C SER A 240 -17.30 20.16 6.83
N ILE A 241 -16.31 19.29 6.55
CA ILE A 241 -16.52 17.93 6.07
C ILE A 241 -15.56 16.98 6.80
N PRO A 242 -15.98 15.76 7.18
CA PRO A 242 -15.07 14.75 7.72
C PRO A 242 -13.93 14.41 6.77
N ILE A 243 -12.71 14.30 7.30
CA ILE A 243 -11.51 13.90 6.56
C ILE A 243 -10.97 12.60 7.16
N LEU A 244 -10.96 11.55 6.37
CA LEU A 244 -10.36 10.26 6.69
C LEU A 244 -8.92 10.25 6.16
N ILE A 245 -7.94 10.09 7.03
CA ILE A 245 -6.53 10.09 6.64
C ILE A 245 -5.88 8.75 6.97
N GLY A 246 -5.10 8.21 6.02
CA GLY A 246 -4.44 6.92 6.16
C GLY A 246 -3.15 6.83 5.35
N GLY A 247 -2.43 5.74 5.56
CA GLY A 247 -1.18 5.43 4.87
C GLY A 247 0.01 5.26 5.80
N ALA A 248 1.11 4.72 5.29
CA ALA A 248 2.23 4.25 6.10
C ALA A 248 2.86 5.29 7.06
N PRO A 249 3.04 6.57 6.71
CA PRO A 249 3.59 7.57 7.63
C PRO A 249 2.53 8.18 8.54
N VAL A 250 1.24 7.96 8.24
CA VAL A 250 0.13 8.54 8.99
C VAL A 250 -0.10 7.75 10.27
N ASN A 251 -0.31 8.45 11.36
CA ASN A 251 -0.64 7.89 12.66
C ASN A 251 -1.43 8.92 13.47
N LEU A 252 -1.91 8.55 14.65
CA LEU A 252 -2.69 9.43 15.51
C LEU A 252 -2.00 10.75 15.86
N ARG A 253 -0.66 10.78 15.97
CA ARG A 253 0.09 12.02 16.22
C ARG A 253 0.07 12.94 14.99
N HIS A 254 0.22 12.35 13.80
CA HIS A 254 0.10 13.09 12.54
C HIS A 254 -1.33 13.63 12.38
N ALA A 255 -2.36 12.83 12.70
CA ALA A 255 -3.75 13.29 12.71
C ALA A 255 -3.95 14.49 13.66
N GLY A 256 -3.30 14.49 14.84
CA GLY A 256 -3.28 15.63 15.73
C GLY A 256 -2.67 16.89 15.11
N TYR A 257 -1.57 16.75 14.34
CA TYR A 257 -0.99 17.87 13.58
C TYR A 257 -1.90 18.37 12.46
N VAL A 258 -2.56 17.46 11.74
CA VAL A 258 -3.54 17.82 10.71
C VAL A 258 -4.71 18.59 11.34
N ALA A 259 -5.24 18.11 12.48
CA ALA A 259 -6.33 18.75 13.19
C ALA A 259 -5.97 20.15 13.76
N MET A 260 -4.70 20.33 14.12
CA MET A 260 -4.13 21.65 14.53
C MET A 260 -3.58 22.44 13.35
N GLN A 261 -3.88 22.04 12.11
CA GLN A 261 -3.51 22.75 10.88
C GLN A 261 -2.01 23.10 10.78
N GLY A 262 -1.17 22.20 11.30
CA GLY A 262 0.29 22.36 11.32
C GLY A 262 0.87 22.96 12.60
N GLY A 263 0.04 23.17 13.62
CA GLY A 263 0.49 23.61 14.94
C GLY A 263 0.45 25.10 15.18
N ASP A 264 -0.39 25.82 14.46
CA ASP A 264 -0.73 27.20 14.79
C ASP A 264 -1.55 27.23 16.08
N GLU A 265 -0.98 27.75 17.17
CA GLU A 265 -1.62 27.79 18.49
C GLU A 265 -2.84 28.73 18.53
N THR A 266 -3.03 29.55 17.52
CA THR A 266 -4.19 30.42 17.35
C THR A 266 -5.40 29.73 16.74
N SER A 267 -5.18 28.55 16.12
CA SER A 267 -6.22 27.77 15.44
C SER A 267 -6.98 26.87 16.44
N ALA A 268 -8.29 26.87 16.34
CA ALA A 268 -9.11 25.87 17.06
C ALA A 268 -8.84 24.47 16.47
N ILE A 269 -8.73 23.47 17.34
CA ILE A 269 -8.56 22.09 16.91
C ILE A 269 -9.81 21.61 16.18
N LEU A 270 -9.61 21.03 14.99
CA LEU A 270 -10.67 20.41 14.21
C LEU A 270 -11.11 19.09 14.86
N ASP A 271 -12.41 18.81 14.82
CA ASP A 271 -13.00 17.57 15.35
C ASP A 271 -13.25 16.51 14.27
N ASN A 272 -13.14 16.90 13.02
CA ASN A 272 -13.54 16.15 11.83
C ASN A 272 -12.37 15.45 11.10
N ILE A 273 -11.19 15.33 11.72
CA ILE A 273 -10.04 14.60 11.18
C ILE A 273 -9.98 13.20 11.80
N PHE A 274 -10.05 12.15 11.00
CA PHE A 274 -10.08 10.76 11.45
C PHE A 274 -8.90 9.98 10.92
N TYR A 275 -8.08 9.45 11.81
CA TYR A 275 -7.03 8.50 11.45
C TYR A 275 -7.62 7.11 11.22
N CYS A 276 -7.31 6.52 10.06
CA CYS A 276 -7.68 5.16 9.69
C CYS A 276 -6.41 4.33 9.48
N ASP A 277 -6.13 3.40 10.40
CA ASP A 277 -4.98 2.48 10.31
C ASP A 277 -5.18 1.46 9.17
N SER A 278 -6.42 1.18 8.86
CA SER A 278 -6.83 0.25 7.81
C SER A 278 -8.02 0.76 6.99
N GLY A 279 -8.26 0.14 5.84
CA GLY A 279 -9.47 0.42 5.06
C GLY A 279 -10.76 0.07 5.83
N MET A 280 -10.73 -0.93 6.72
CA MET A 280 -11.88 -1.27 7.59
C MET A 280 -12.15 -0.19 8.64
N ASP A 281 -11.11 0.45 9.18
CA ASP A 281 -11.31 1.59 10.08
C ASP A 281 -12.03 2.74 9.36
N GLY A 282 -11.70 2.96 8.08
CA GLY A 282 -12.41 3.92 7.24
C GLY A 282 -13.90 3.58 7.10
N VAL A 283 -14.24 2.32 6.85
CA VAL A 283 -15.62 1.84 6.78
C VAL A 283 -16.35 2.01 8.11
N ASN A 284 -15.73 1.62 9.22
CA ASN A 284 -16.31 1.74 10.56
C ASN A 284 -16.54 3.21 10.93
N THR A 285 -15.56 4.08 10.65
CA THR A 285 -15.67 5.53 10.89
C THR A 285 -16.81 6.12 10.07
N MET A 286 -16.93 5.78 8.78
CA MET A 286 -18.06 6.21 7.96
C MET A 286 -19.40 5.73 8.52
N GLY A 287 -19.49 4.49 8.99
CA GLY A 287 -20.70 3.98 9.63
C GLY A 287 -21.13 4.78 10.85
N LEU A 288 -20.20 5.25 11.68
CA LEU A 288 -20.47 6.12 12.81
C LEU A 288 -20.80 7.55 12.39
N LEU A 289 -20.15 8.07 11.35
CA LEU A 289 -20.42 9.42 10.82
C LEU A 289 -21.80 9.55 10.19
N MET A 290 -22.30 8.48 9.55
CA MET A 290 -23.64 8.46 8.95
C MET A 290 -24.76 8.23 9.98
N ASP A 291 -24.43 7.78 11.19
CA ASP A 291 -25.37 7.59 12.29
C ASP A 291 -25.58 8.92 13.02
N LYS A 292 -26.78 9.50 12.91
CA LYS A 292 -27.12 10.81 13.46
C LYS A 292 -26.99 10.89 14.99
N GLU A 293 -27.18 9.77 15.69
CA GLU A 293 -27.08 9.72 17.15
C GLU A 293 -25.63 9.58 17.62
N LYS A 294 -24.82 8.79 16.91
CA LYS A 294 -23.43 8.51 17.28
C LYS A 294 -22.44 9.58 16.81
N ARG A 295 -22.73 10.25 15.69
CA ARG A 295 -21.85 11.27 15.12
C ARG A 295 -21.41 12.37 16.10
N PRO A 296 -22.29 13.01 16.90
CA PRO A 296 -21.85 14.06 17.83
C PRO A 296 -20.90 13.56 18.91
N VAL A 297 -21.13 12.35 19.41
CA VAL A 297 -20.27 11.71 20.41
C VAL A 297 -18.90 11.40 19.80
N LEU A 298 -18.89 10.80 18.61
CA LEU A 298 -17.66 10.49 17.86
C LEU A 298 -16.81 11.74 17.64
N LEU A 299 -17.39 12.85 17.17
CA LEU A 299 -16.67 14.11 16.92
C LEU A 299 -16.02 14.63 18.20
N LYS A 300 -16.74 14.64 19.31
CA LYS A 300 -16.24 15.12 20.60
C LYS A 300 -15.10 14.26 21.15
N GLU A 301 -15.23 12.95 21.11
CA GLU A 301 -14.20 12.01 21.56
C GLU A 301 -12.96 12.09 20.67
N ASN A 302 -13.14 12.18 19.36
CA ASN A 302 -12.09 12.34 18.39
C ASN A 302 -11.29 13.62 18.65
N GLN A 303 -11.95 14.76 18.84
CA GLN A 303 -11.31 16.05 19.13
C GLN A 303 -10.43 15.98 20.39
N GLN A 304 -10.92 15.37 21.46
CA GLN A 304 -10.15 15.18 22.69
C GLN A 304 -8.91 14.29 22.46
N SER A 305 -9.09 13.20 21.74
CA SER A 305 -7.99 12.29 21.37
C SER A 305 -6.92 13.01 20.55
N LEU A 306 -7.33 13.76 19.52
CA LEU A 306 -6.43 14.52 18.65
C LEU A 306 -5.63 15.57 19.42
N LEU A 307 -6.25 16.28 20.34
CA LEU A 307 -5.58 17.26 21.19
C LEU A 307 -4.46 16.62 22.04
N ILE A 308 -4.77 15.50 22.69
CA ILE A 308 -3.79 14.74 23.47
C ILE A 308 -2.63 14.27 22.59
N GLN A 309 -2.92 13.77 21.40
CA GLN A 309 -1.89 13.28 20.48
C GLN A 309 -1.03 14.42 19.91
N TYR A 310 -1.62 15.56 19.60
CA TYR A 310 -0.89 16.76 19.22
C TYR A 310 0.09 17.21 20.30
N GLN A 311 -0.37 17.31 21.55
CA GLN A 311 0.47 17.71 22.69
C GLN A 311 1.65 16.75 22.89
N LYS A 312 1.40 15.44 22.79
CA LYS A 312 2.48 14.43 22.84
C LYS A 312 3.48 14.60 21.69
N ALA A 313 2.98 14.84 20.48
CA ALA A 313 3.84 15.02 19.30
C ALA A 313 4.67 16.31 19.40
N LYS A 314 4.06 17.41 19.87
CA LYS A 314 4.74 18.68 20.14
C LYS A 314 5.88 18.50 21.14
N GLY A 315 5.61 17.84 22.27
CA GLY A 315 6.64 17.56 23.28
C GLY A 315 7.82 16.74 22.75
N ILE A 316 7.56 15.72 21.92
CA ILE A 316 8.61 14.91 21.26
C ILE A 316 9.45 15.77 20.30
N LYS A 317 8.82 16.66 19.52
CA LYS A 317 9.51 17.55 18.59
C LYS A 317 10.38 18.56 19.33
N GLU A 318 9.89 19.14 20.40
CA GLU A 318 10.65 20.07 21.26
C GLU A 318 11.84 19.37 21.94
N GLU A 319 11.64 18.16 22.49
CA GLU A 319 12.72 17.34 23.06
C GLU A 319 13.79 17.04 22.00
N LYS A 320 13.38 16.62 20.80
CA LYS A 320 14.30 16.37 19.68
C LYS A 320 15.07 17.66 19.30
N GLY A 321 14.41 18.80 19.24
CA GLY A 321 15.03 20.11 18.98
C GLY A 321 16.12 20.43 20.02
N LYS A 322 15.79 20.36 21.31
CA LYS A 322 16.74 20.58 22.40
C LYS A 322 17.94 19.61 22.34
N LEU A 323 17.72 18.32 22.03
CA LEU A 323 18.80 17.36 21.85
C LEU A 323 19.69 17.71 20.66
N LEU A 324 19.09 18.11 19.51
CA LEU A 324 19.88 18.54 18.34
C LEU A 324 20.69 19.80 18.60
N GLU A 325 20.25 20.70 19.48
CA GLU A 325 21.01 21.87 19.88
C GLU A 325 22.18 21.51 20.81
N THR A 326 21.92 20.67 21.83
CA THR A 326 22.85 20.42 22.95
C THR A 326 23.83 19.27 22.72
N LEU A 327 23.47 18.25 21.91
CA LEU A 327 24.34 17.13 21.68
C LEU A 327 25.61 17.51 20.89
N PRO A 328 26.77 16.93 21.23
CA PRO A 328 28.00 17.13 20.46
C PRO A 328 27.88 16.47 19.09
N ARG A 329 28.53 17.05 18.09
CA ARG A 329 28.66 16.39 16.78
C ARG A 329 29.52 15.14 16.89
N ARG A 330 29.10 14.08 16.20
CA ARG A 330 29.85 12.81 16.10
C ARG A 330 31.21 13.07 15.49
N LYS A 331 32.25 12.53 16.10
CA LYS A 331 33.57 12.47 15.49
C LYS A 331 33.60 11.35 14.45
N VAL A 332 33.86 11.69 13.21
CA VAL A 332 33.97 10.75 12.09
C VAL A 332 35.44 10.60 11.73
N SER A 333 35.91 9.36 11.61
CA SER A 333 37.24 9.06 11.06
C SER A 333 37.07 8.65 9.61
N PHE A 334 37.69 9.38 8.71
CA PHE A 334 37.70 9.06 7.29
C PHE A 334 38.62 7.86 7.02
N ARG A 335 38.13 6.92 6.21
CA ARG A 335 38.98 5.93 5.57
C ARG A 335 39.18 6.40 4.12
N HIS A 336 40.44 6.51 3.73
CA HIS A 336 40.77 6.83 2.36
C HIS A 336 40.25 5.73 1.44
N HIS A 337 39.39 6.06 0.52
CA HIS A 337 38.98 5.18 -0.57
C HIS A 337 39.60 5.75 -1.86
N GLU A 338 40.41 4.94 -2.50
CA GLU A 338 40.89 5.26 -3.83
C GLU A 338 39.70 5.33 -4.77
N VAL A 339 39.64 6.37 -5.59
CA VAL A 339 38.65 6.49 -6.65
C VAL A 339 38.84 5.32 -7.60
N PRO A 340 37.77 4.65 -8.04
CA PRO A 340 37.87 3.48 -8.89
C PRO A 340 38.65 3.79 -10.17
N ALA A 341 39.47 2.84 -10.60
CA ALA A 341 40.23 2.94 -11.85
C ALA A 341 39.35 3.13 -13.10
N GLU A 342 38.06 2.77 -13.02
CA GLU A 342 37.05 2.97 -14.09
C GLU A 342 36.53 4.41 -14.18
N GLY A 343 36.90 5.29 -13.24
CA GLY A 343 36.55 6.71 -13.27
C GLY A 343 35.10 7.02 -12.93
N TYR A 344 34.81 8.32 -13.00
CA TYR A 344 33.47 8.86 -12.80
C TYR A 344 32.66 8.79 -14.10
N GLY A 345 31.36 8.75 -13.98
CA GLY A 345 30.47 8.81 -15.13
C GLY A 345 29.17 8.05 -14.95
N THR A 346 28.30 8.16 -15.94
CA THR A 346 26.98 7.55 -15.92
C THR A 346 26.86 6.38 -16.90
N GLN A 347 26.13 5.35 -16.52
CA GLN A 347 25.77 4.22 -17.33
C GLN A 347 24.26 4.05 -17.38
N LYS A 348 23.77 3.52 -18.51
CA LYS A 348 22.37 3.14 -18.70
C LYS A 348 22.31 1.64 -19.00
N VAL A 349 21.44 0.94 -18.30
CA VAL A 349 21.26 -0.51 -18.46
C VAL A 349 19.77 -0.81 -18.55
N GLU A 350 19.43 -1.76 -19.44
CA GLU A 350 18.11 -2.37 -19.52
C GLU A 350 18.24 -3.84 -19.13
N PHE A 351 17.35 -4.33 -18.29
CA PHE A 351 17.37 -5.70 -17.79
C PHE A 351 16.23 -6.50 -18.42
N LYS A 352 16.44 -7.80 -18.55
CA LYS A 352 15.36 -8.75 -18.84
C LYS A 352 14.72 -9.14 -17.52
N LEU A 353 13.40 -8.99 -17.42
CA LEU A 353 12.66 -9.22 -16.17
C LEU A 353 12.90 -10.62 -15.58
N HIS A 354 12.81 -11.66 -16.44
CA HIS A 354 13.02 -13.06 -16.02
C HIS A 354 14.46 -13.39 -15.57
N LYS A 355 15.42 -12.46 -15.75
CA LYS A 355 16.81 -12.60 -15.28
C LYS A 355 17.08 -11.88 -13.97
N LEU A 356 16.13 -11.09 -13.48
CA LEU A 356 16.25 -10.42 -12.19
C LEU A 356 15.99 -11.42 -11.06
N SER A 357 16.84 -11.37 -10.04
CA SER A 357 16.63 -12.12 -8.80
C SER A 357 15.74 -11.27 -7.87
N LEU A 358 14.50 -11.68 -7.71
CA LEU A 358 13.53 -10.96 -6.88
C LEU A 358 13.58 -11.45 -5.42
N ASP A 359 13.44 -10.53 -4.47
CA ASP A 359 13.18 -10.87 -3.07
C ASP A 359 11.73 -11.39 -2.92
N ARG A 360 11.60 -12.72 -3.07
CA ARG A 360 10.33 -13.43 -3.00
C ARG A 360 9.58 -13.22 -1.70
N LYS A 361 10.31 -13.11 -0.58
CA LYS A 361 9.68 -12.87 0.73
C LYS A 361 8.96 -11.53 0.74
N SER A 362 9.61 -10.49 0.28
CA SER A 362 9.01 -9.15 0.19
C SER A 362 7.93 -9.09 -0.89
N LEU A 363 8.15 -9.71 -2.05
CA LEU A 363 7.15 -9.79 -3.12
C LEU A 363 5.82 -10.36 -2.60
N TYR A 364 5.86 -11.55 -2.01
CA TYR A 364 4.64 -12.24 -1.57
C TYR A 364 4.01 -11.58 -0.34
N SER A 365 4.83 -11.22 0.66
CA SER A 365 4.31 -10.72 1.94
C SER A 365 3.89 -9.25 1.88
N LEU A 366 4.70 -8.40 1.27
CA LEU A 366 4.54 -6.94 1.31
C LEU A 366 3.87 -6.39 0.05
N ASN A 367 4.37 -6.80 -1.14
CA ASN A 367 3.87 -6.26 -2.40
C ASN A 367 2.54 -6.92 -2.79
N TRP A 368 2.45 -8.25 -2.80
CA TRP A 368 1.22 -8.99 -3.10
C TRP A 368 0.28 -9.19 -1.90
N LYS A 369 0.65 -8.68 -0.71
CA LYS A 369 -0.19 -8.64 0.49
C LYS A 369 -0.70 -10.01 0.98
N PHE A 370 0.00 -11.10 0.73
CA PHE A 370 -0.35 -12.39 1.31
C PHE A 370 -0.05 -12.48 2.82
N GLY A 371 0.67 -11.49 3.37
CA GLY A 371 1.04 -11.43 4.77
C GLY A 371 2.29 -12.25 5.13
N LYS A 372 2.52 -12.48 6.41
CA LYS A 372 3.72 -13.19 6.88
C LYS A 372 3.68 -14.67 6.47
N LYS A 373 4.84 -15.28 6.20
CA LYS A 373 4.97 -16.70 5.84
C LYS A 373 4.26 -17.64 6.83
N SER A 374 4.27 -17.32 8.13
CA SER A 374 3.56 -18.08 9.16
C SER A 374 2.05 -18.11 8.98
N SER A 375 1.45 -17.11 8.34
CA SER A 375 0.01 -17.04 8.09
C SER A 375 -0.41 -17.71 6.77
N TRP A 376 0.52 -18.03 5.87
CA TRP A 376 0.19 -18.65 4.59
C TRP A 376 -0.44 -20.03 4.78
N ILE A 377 0.11 -20.83 5.70
CA ILE A 377 -0.39 -22.18 6.03
C ILE A 377 -1.85 -22.12 6.51
N GLN A 378 -2.16 -21.17 7.41
CA GLN A 378 -3.52 -20.97 7.91
C GLN A 378 -4.51 -20.58 6.81
N LYS A 379 -4.02 -19.92 5.76
CA LYS A 379 -4.80 -19.49 4.59
C LYS A 379 -4.81 -20.52 3.46
N GLY A 380 -4.22 -21.70 3.65
CA GLY A 380 -4.13 -22.75 2.62
C GLY A 380 -3.23 -22.37 1.44
N ILE A 381 -2.30 -21.41 1.60
CA ILE A 381 -1.41 -20.92 0.55
C ILE A 381 -0.06 -21.61 0.66
N THR A 382 0.39 -22.27 -0.40
CA THR A 382 1.72 -22.91 -0.44
C THR A 382 2.75 -22.05 -1.16
N VAL A 383 4.02 -22.30 -0.85
CA VAL A 383 5.14 -21.58 -1.52
C VAL A 383 5.15 -21.90 -3.01
N GLU A 384 4.85 -23.13 -3.40
CA GLU A 384 4.81 -23.57 -4.79
C GLU A 384 3.71 -22.88 -5.59
N GLN A 385 2.57 -22.59 -4.96
CA GLN A 385 1.49 -21.80 -5.58
C GLN A 385 1.95 -20.37 -5.84
N LEU A 386 2.62 -19.74 -4.87
CA LEU A 386 3.15 -18.38 -5.02
C LEU A 386 4.26 -18.30 -6.08
N GLN A 387 5.12 -19.32 -6.16
CA GLN A 387 6.16 -19.39 -7.20
C GLN A 387 5.59 -19.60 -8.60
N ARG A 388 4.51 -20.38 -8.73
CA ARG A 388 3.78 -20.51 -10.01
C ARG A 388 3.14 -19.17 -10.41
N LEU A 389 2.52 -18.51 -9.47
CA LEU A 389 1.93 -17.16 -9.68
C LEU A 389 3.01 -16.15 -10.08
N GLU A 390 4.17 -16.15 -9.41
CA GLU A 390 5.32 -15.29 -9.78
C GLU A 390 5.74 -15.54 -11.23
N LYS A 391 5.93 -16.80 -11.59
CA LYS A 391 6.34 -17.16 -12.95
C LYS A 391 5.31 -16.70 -14.00
N GLU A 392 4.05 -16.95 -13.76
CA GLU A 392 2.94 -16.51 -14.63
C GLU A 392 2.96 -14.98 -14.82
N TRP A 393 3.11 -14.24 -13.72
CA TRP A 393 3.09 -12.77 -13.78
C TRP A 393 4.34 -12.18 -14.42
N VAL A 394 5.51 -12.78 -14.22
CA VAL A 394 6.74 -12.39 -14.92
C VAL A 394 6.58 -12.59 -16.43
N GLU A 395 6.09 -13.76 -16.87
CA GLU A 395 5.85 -14.06 -18.27
C GLU A 395 4.80 -13.12 -18.89
N LYS A 396 3.67 -12.89 -18.21
CA LYS A 396 2.61 -12.00 -18.66
C LYS A 396 3.07 -10.54 -18.77
N ALA A 397 3.86 -10.07 -17.81
CA ALA A 397 4.40 -8.71 -17.82
C ALA A 397 5.42 -8.49 -18.92
N GLU A 398 6.26 -9.49 -19.26
CA GLU A 398 7.17 -9.42 -20.39
C GLU A 398 6.44 -9.46 -21.73
N GLN A 399 5.51 -10.41 -21.92
CA GLN A 399 4.75 -10.57 -23.17
C GLN A 399 3.97 -9.30 -23.53
N ASN A 400 3.33 -8.68 -22.56
CA ASN A 400 2.57 -7.45 -22.75
C ASN A 400 3.44 -6.18 -22.71
N ARG A 401 4.75 -6.32 -22.49
CA ARG A 401 5.70 -5.21 -22.34
C ARG A 401 5.29 -4.20 -21.26
N TRP A 402 4.60 -4.66 -20.24
CA TRP A 402 4.22 -3.82 -19.11
C TRP A 402 5.43 -3.45 -18.25
N ILE A 403 6.33 -4.43 -17.99
CA ILE A 403 7.54 -4.22 -17.23
C ILE A 403 8.76 -4.34 -18.15
N ILE A 404 9.51 -3.25 -18.26
CA ILE A 404 10.79 -3.15 -18.98
C ILE A 404 11.78 -2.47 -18.03
N PRO A 405 12.50 -3.24 -17.20
CA PRO A 405 13.33 -2.68 -16.14
C PRO A 405 14.53 -1.92 -16.71
N LYS A 406 14.72 -0.67 -16.28
CA LYS A 406 15.82 0.19 -16.70
C LYS A 406 16.46 0.88 -15.51
N ALA A 407 17.76 1.08 -15.58
CA ALA A 407 18.50 1.88 -14.63
C ALA A 407 19.44 2.86 -15.31
N ARG A 408 19.60 4.04 -14.71
CA ARG A 408 20.71 4.96 -14.97
C ARG A 408 21.42 5.23 -13.66
N PHE A 409 22.72 5.07 -13.63
CA PHE A 409 23.50 5.19 -12.42
C PHE A 409 24.93 5.63 -12.72
N GLY A 410 25.63 6.13 -11.71
CA GLY A 410 27.02 6.56 -11.87
C GLY A 410 27.67 6.92 -10.55
N LEU A 411 28.99 7.07 -10.59
CA LEU A 411 29.78 7.68 -9.53
C LEU A 411 30.13 9.11 -9.94
N PHE A 412 30.09 10.02 -8.97
CA PHE A 412 30.38 11.42 -9.15
C PHE A 412 31.35 11.89 -8.08
N PRO A 413 32.32 12.78 -8.40
CA PRO A 413 33.14 13.42 -7.39
C PRO A 413 32.26 14.23 -6.44
N ALA A 414 32.53 14.16 -5.14
CA ALA A 414 31.72 14.83 -4.13
C ALA A 414 32.55 15.38 -2.99
N GLN A 415 32.06 16.44 -2.36
CA GLN A 415 32.60 17.04 -1.14
C GLN A 415 31.46 17.53 -0.25
N ALA A 416 31.73 17.60 1.06
CA ALA A 416 30.79 18.20 2.00
C ALA A 416 31.02 19.69 2.17
N ASP A 417 29.94 20.46 2.23
CA ASP A 417 29.87 21.84 2.70
C ASP A 417 28.91 21.89 3.89
N GLY A 418 29.46 21.74 5.09
CA GLY A 418 28.66 21.55 6.30
C GLY A 418 27.85 20.26 6.30
N ASP A 419 26.53 20.36 6.22
CA ASP A 419 25.59 19.22 6.17
C ASP A 419 25.15 18.92 4.74
N GLU A 420 25.54 19.73 3.77
CA GLU A 420 25.30 19.51 2.35
C GLU A 420 26.41 18.65 1.73
N VAL A 421 26.05 17.85 0.74
CA VAL A 421 26.98 17.14 -0.13
C VAL A 421 26.83 17.67 -1.54
N ILE A 422 27.90 18.31 -2.02
CA ILE A 422 28.00 18.82 -3.37
C ILE A 422 28.57 17.74 -4.27
N PHE A 423 28.02 17.56 -5.47
CA PHE A 423 28.58 16.65 -6.45
C PHE A 423 28.84 17.34 -7.79
N TYR A 424 29.94 16.93 -8.42
CA TYR A 424 30.51 17.60 -9.57
C TYR A 424 30.47 16.72 -10.83
N GLU A 425 30.55 17.35 -12.02
CA GLU A 425 30.63 16.65 -13.29
C GLU A 425 31.96 15.90 -13.45
N SER A 426 33.04 16.46 -12.91
CA SER A 426 34.41 15.91 -13.01
C SER A 426 35.24 16.25 -11.77
N GLU A 427 36.40 15.62 -11.61
CA GLU A 427 37.38 15.88 -10.54
C GLU A 427 37.92 17.32 -10.57
N LYS A 428 37.85 17.99 -11.71
CA LYS A 428 38.29 19.40 -11.83
C LYS A 428 37.35 20.37 -11.12
N LYS A 429 36.15 19.94 -10.74
CA LYS A 429 35.14 20.74 -10.02
C LYS A 429 34.68 22.00 -10.78
N GLU A 430 34.89 22.04 -12.11
CA GLU A 430 34.52 23.19 -12.95
C GLU A 430 33.00 23.39 -13.01
N LYS A 431 32.24 22.30 -12.81
CA LYS A 431 30.78 22.34 -12.86
C LYS A 431 30.19 21.54 -11.73
N GLU A 432 29.45 22.22 -10.86
CA GLU A 432 28.57 21.61 -9.88
C GLU A 432 27.32 21.09 -10.58
N LEU A 433 26.94 19.83 -10.31
CA LEU A 433 25.73 19.22 -10.85
C LEU A 433 24.54 19.35 -9.90
N GLY A 434 24.81 19.45 -8.59
CA GLY A 434 23.79 19.64 -7.58
C GLY A 434 24.29 19.40 -6.16
N ARG A 435 23.35 19.55 -5.22
CA ARG A 435 23.60 19.39 -3.78
C ARG A 435 22.49 18.56 -3.15
N PHE A 436 22.86 17.79 -2.12
CA PHE A 436 21.92 17.14 -1.20
C PHE A 436 22.12 17.72 0.19
N ASN A 437 21.05 18.23 0.78
CA ASN A 437 21.07 18.66 2.18
C ASN A 437 20.66 17.48 3.07
N PHE A 438 21.56 17.05 3.96
CA PHE A 438 21.30 15.96 4.88
C PHE A 438 20.91 16.46 6.27
N ASP A 439 19.72 16.08 6.71
CA ASP A 439 19.21 16.45 8.03
C ASP A 439 20.11 15.93 9.16
N LEU A 440 20.18 16.71 10.23
CA LEU A 440 20.81 16.28 11.47
C LEU A 440 20.01 15.14 12.11
N CYS A 441 20.70 14.05 12.36
CA CYS A 441 20.18 12.86 13.02
C CYS A 441 20.76 12.73 14.44
N ILE A 442 19.95 12.23 15.38
CA ILE A 442 20.41 11.87 16.71
C ILE A 442 20.96 10.45 16.67
N GLY A 443 22.19 10.28 17.15
CA GLY A 443 22.87 8.98 17.19
C GLY A 443 22.22 7.99 18.15
N LYS A 444 22.53 6.71 17.94
CA LYS A 444 22.03 5.62 18.80
C LYS A 444 22.43 5.88 20.26
N GLY A 445 21.45 5.77 21.16
CA GLY A 445 21.65 6.04 22.58
C GLY A 445 21.66 7.53 22.95
N ARG A 446 21.29 8.43 22.01
CA ARG A 446 21.19 9.90 22.24
C ARG A 446 22.47 10.53 22.81
N LYS A 447 23.65 10.07 22.35
CA LYS A 447 24.95 10.54 22.83
C LYS A 447 25.60 11.58 21.94
N ASP A 448 25.22 11.62 20.67
CA ASP A 448 25.77 12.51 19.65
C ASP A 448 24.73 12.85 18.60
N LYS A 449 25.04 13.88 17.79
CA LYS A 449 24.30 14.20 16.57
C LYS A 449 25.21 14.11 15.36
N PHE A 450 24.67 13.78 14.21
CA PHE A 450 25.42 13.67 12.96
C PHE A 450 24.53 13.96 11.75
N SER A 451 25.14 14.39 10.66
CA SER A 451 24.55 14.33 9.33
C SER A 451 25.36 13.41 8.43
N ILE A 452 24.77 12.98 7.33
CA ILE A 452 25.48 12.17 6.32
C ILE A 452 26.62 12.95 5.69
N GLY A 453 26.48 14.28 5.54
CA GLY A 453 27.54 15.16 5.04
C GLY A 453 28.87 14.99 5.77
N GLN A 454 28.83 14.71 7.09
CA GLN A 454 30.06 14.53 7.88
C GLN A 454 30.91 13.30 7.46
N TYR A 455 30.39 12.41 6.64
CA TYR A 455 31.11 11.24 6.13
C TYR A 455 31.78 11.49 4.77
N PHE A 456 31.72 12.72 4.27
CA PHE A 456 32.44 13.18 3.10
C PHE A 456 33.55 14.16 3.47
N HIS A 457 34.64 14.19 2.72
CA HIS A 457 35.67 15.21 2.85
C HIS A 457 35.10 16.59 2.60
N SER A 458 35.48 17.55 3.46
CA SER A 458 35.00 18.93 3.29
C SER A 458 35.64 19.60 2.08
N VAL A 459 34.97 20.61 1.54
CA VAL A 459 35.52 21.49 0.48
C VAL A 459 36.89 22.05 0.89
N GLU A 460 37.04 22.44 2.18
CA GLU A 460 38.26 22.99 2.74
C GLU A 460 39.43 22.00 2.75
N SER A 461 39.15 20.68 2.83
CA SER A 461 40.22 19.67 2.82
C SER A 461 40.93 19.54 1.48
N GLY A 462 40.31 20.02 0.40
CA GLY A 462 40.79 19.85 -0.95
C GLY A 462 40.66 18.42 -1.51
N GLN A 463 40.31 17.45 -0.67
CA GLN A 463 40.16 16.03 -1.07
C GLN A 463 38.75 15.78 -1.65
N LEU A 464 38.67 14.80 -2.53
CA LEU A 464 37.41 14.36 -3.15
C LEU A 464 37.02 12.98 -2.63
N ASP A 465 35.73 12.83 -2.37
CA ASP A 465 35.04 11.55 -2.23
C ASP A 465 34.23 11.24 -3.47
N ALA A 466 33.59 10.08 -3.47
CA ALA A 466 32.67 9.67 -4.52
C ALA A 466 31.25 9.48 -3.96
N ILE A 467 30.26 10.03 -4.65
CA ILE A 467 28.85 9.73 -4.39
C ILE A 467 28.29 8.86 -5.51
N GLY A 468 27.60 7.78 -5.15
CA GLY A 468 26.88 6.94 -6.09
C GLY A 468 25.43 7.42 -6.23
N LEU A 469 25.02 7.76 -7.43
CA LEU A 469 23.65 8.14 -7.77
C LEU A 469 23.02 7.12 -8.70
N GLN A 470 21.72 6.85 -8.50
CA GLN A 470 20.98 5.92 -9.32
C GLN A 470 19.51 6.31 -9.48
N ILE A 471 18.96 5.98 -10.63
CA ILE A 471 17.52 6.02 -10.92
C ILE A 471 17.16 4.67 -11.52
N THR A 472 16.12 4.04 -10.98
CA THR A 472 15.59 2.76 -11.44
C THR A 472 14.12 2.89 -11.77
N THR A 473 13.64 2.14 -12.76
CA THR A 473 12.24 2.08 -13.14
C THR A 473 11.86 0.69 -13.62
N ALA A 474 10.68 0.23 -13.26
CA ALA A 474 10.11 -0.99 -13.83
C ALA A 474 9.64 -0.80 -15.28
N GLY A 475 9.44 0.44 -15.74
CA GLY A 475 9.05 0.81 -17.09
C GLY A 475 7.77 1.59 -17.17
N ILE A 476 7.57 2.31 -18.28
CA ILE A 476 6.41 3.18 -18.52
C ILE A 476 5.11 2.42 -18.84
N GLY A 477 5.18 1.13 -19.18
CA GLY A 477 4.01 0.32 -19.53
C GLY A 477 3.16 -0.12 -18.32
N VAL A 478 3.68 0.00 -17.10
CA VAL A 478 3.04 -0.48 -15.87
C VAL A 478 1.69 0.20 -15.63
N GLU A 479 1.65 1.53 -15.71
CA GLU A 479 0.41 2.30 -15.47
C GLU A 479 -0.69 1.95 -16.45
N ALA A 480 -0.35 1.83 -17.75
CA ALA A 480 -1.30 1.43 -18.78
C ALA A 480 -1.81 0.01 -18.56
N GLY A 481 -0.94 -0.92 -18.15
CA GLY A 481 -1.30 -2.29 -17.80
C GLY A 481 -2.26 -2.35 -16.60
N ILE A 482 -1.96 -1.63 -15.53
CA ILE A 482 -2.81 -1.55 -14.34
C ILE A 482 -4.17 -0.95 -14.68
N LYS A 483 -4.18 0.14 -15.46
CA LYS A 483 -5.44 0.76 -15.91
C LYS A 483 -6.27 -0.22 -16.71
N SER A 484 -5.68 -0.88 -17.71
CA SER A 484 -6.38 -1.88 -18.53
C SER A 484 -6.99 -3.01 -17.70
N LEU A 485 -6.31 -3.49 -16.68
CA LEU A 485 -6.83 -4.53 -15.79
C LEU A 485 -7.98 -4.00 -14.91
N LYS A 486 -7.87 -2.79 -14.39
CA LYS A 486 -8.95 -2.15 -13.61
C LYS A 486 -10.19 -1.88 -14.46
N ASP A 487 -10.02 -1.44 -15.70
CA ASP A 487 -11.11 -1.21 -16.64
C ASP A 487 -11.86 -2.51 -16.99
N GLN A 488 -11.19 -3.67 -16.83
CA GLN A 488 -11.78 -5.00 -16.96
C GLN A 488 -12.35 -5.55 -15.64
N ASN A 489 -12.41 -4.74 -14.57
CA ASN A 489 -12.78 -5.16 -13.21
C ASN A 489 -11.93 -6.32 -12.68
N ASP A 490 -10.62 -6.31 -12.98
CA ASP A 490 -9.66 -7.30 -12.51
C ASP A 490 -8.66 -6.67 -11.54
N SER A 491 -9.15 -6.33 -10.35
CA SER A 491 -8.39 -5.64 -9.30
C SER A 491 -7.32 -6.54 -8.69
N GLU A 492 -7.54 -7.85 -8.65
CA GLU A 492 -6.56 -8.83 -8.20
C GLU A 492 -5.33 -8.83 -9.11
N SER A 493 -5.53 -8.91 -10.42
CA SER A 493 -4.47 -8.84 -11.42
C SER A 493 -3.74 -7.49 -11.41
N ALA A 494 -4.46 -6.40 -11.22
CA ALA A 494 -3.87 -5.07 -11.08
C ALA A 494 -2.94 -4.99 -9.85
N LEU A 495 -3.33 -5.60 -8.71
CA LEU A 495 -2.48 -5.69 -7.52
C LEU A 495 -1.20 -6.50 -7.81
N TYR A 496 -1.31 -7.63 -8.52
CA TYR A 496 -0.13 -8.44 -8.84
C TYR A 496 0.84 -7.70 -9.75
N LEU A 497 0.35 -7.01 -10.77
CA LEU A 497 1.19 -6.21 -11.67
C LEU A 497 1.87 -5.06 -10.92
N GLN A 498 1.12 -4.31 -10.10
CA GLN A 498 1.66 -3.23 -9.28
C GLN A 498 2.73 -3.77 -8.32
N GLY A 499 2.41 -4.81 -7.55
CA GLY A 499 3.35 -5.38 -6.60
C GLY A 499 4.61 -5.96 -7.23
N LEU A 500 4.52 -6.56 -8.42
CA LEU A 500 5.67 -7.02 -9.19
C LEU A 500 6.53 -5.84 -9.65
N SER A 501 5.91 -4.78 -10.17
CA SER A 501 6.65 -3.59 -10.64
C SER A 501 7.40 -2.90 -9.51
N ASP A 502 6.78 -2.75 -8.34
CA ASP A 502 7.41 -2.17 -7.15
C ASP A 502 8.61 -3.01 -6.71
N ARG A 503 8.45 -4.34 -6.68
CA ARG A 503 9.54 -5.25 -6.29
C ARG A 503 10.69 -5.20 -7.28
N VAL A 504 10.41 -5.18 -8.57
CA VAL A 504 11.42 -5.06 -9.63
C VAL A 504 12.23 -3.77 -9.47
N ALA A 505 11.58 -2.63 -9.24
CA ALA A 505 12.27 -1.36 -9.06
C ALA A 505 13.19 -1.37 -7.83
N GLU A 506 12.72 -1.93 -6.69
CA GLU A 506 13.48 -2.03 -5.45
C GLU A 506 14.67 -2.99 -5.56
N ASP A 507 14.47 -4.19 -6.11
CA ASP A 507 15.55 -5.18 -6.22
C ASP A 507 16.61 -4.75 -7.23
N MET A 508 16.20 -4.08 -8.29
CA MET A 508 17.11 -3.47 -9.23
C MET A 508 17.92 -2.34 -8.58
N ALA A 509 17.29 -1.51 -7.75
CA ALA A 509 17.99 -0.46 -7.01
C ALA A 509 19.01 -1.05 -6.02
N GLU A 510 18.72 -2.17 -5.37
CA GLU A 510 19.65 -2.87 -4.49
C GLU A 510 20.82 -3.49 -5.29
N TYR A 511 20.53 -4.08 -6.44
CA TYR A 511 21.57 -4.61 -7.34
C TYR A 511 22.53 -3.51 -7.83
N ILE A 512 22.00 -2.37 -8.29
CA ILE A 512 22.80 -1.23 -8.72
C ILE A 512 23.61 -0.63 -7.57
N HIS A 513 23.02 -0.53 -6.39
CA HIS A 513 23.75 -0.08 -5.19
C HIS A 513 24.96 -0.97 -4.91
N GLN A 514 24.79 -2.30 -4.95
CA GLN A 514 25.90 -3.23 -4.77
C GLN A 514 26.96 -3.08 -5.86
N LEU A 515 26.55 -2.88 -7.12
CA LEU A 515 27.45 -2.64 -8.24
C LEU A 515 28.28 -1.35 -8.04
N LEU A 516 27.63 -0.23 -7.69
CA LEU A 516 28.30 1.04 -7.41
C LEU A 516 29.31 0.92 -6.27
N ARG A 517 28.94 0.22 -5.20
CA ARG A 517 29.84 -0.02 -4.06
C ARG A 517 31.06 -0.86 -4.46
N THR A 518 30.84 -1.92 -5.25
CA THR A 518 31.95 -2.75 -5.74
C THR A 518 32.91 -1.92 -6.60
N ARG A 519 32.38 -1.05 -7.45
CA ARG A 519 33.18 -0.12 -8.26
C ARG A 519 33.95 0.91 -7.43
N ALA A 520 33.33 1.37 -6.34
CA ALA A 520 33.97 2.25 -5.38
C ALA A 520 34.98 1.54 -4.43
N GLY A 521 35.33 0.28 -4.71
CA GLY A 521 36.32 -0.48 -3.96
C GLY A 521 35.84 -1.07 -2.63
N TYR A 522 34.54 -1.00 -2.33
CA TYR A 522 34.01 -1.58 -1.10
C TYR A 522 33.83 -3.10 -1.21
N LYS A 523 34.21 -3.82 -0.13
CA LYS A 523 34.01 -5.26 -0.05
C LYS A 523 32.52 -5.61 0.01
N LYS A 524 32.15 -6.77 -0.53
CA LYS A 524 30.78 -7.26 -0.62
C LYS A 524 30.08 -7.40 0.76
N GLU A 525 30.85 -7.74 1.81
CA GLU A 525 30.34 -7.89 3.18
C GLU A 525 29.85 -6.58 3.79
N ASN A 526 30.38 -5.45 3.32
CA ASN A 526 29.91 -4.14 3.76
C ASN A 526 28.72 -3.70 2.91
N ARG A 527 27.50 -3.97 3.37
CA ARG A 527 26.27 -3.68 2.61
C ARG A 527 26.07 -2.19 2.31
N GLY A 528 26.46 -1.29 3.23
CA GLY A 528 26.16 0.14 3.12
C GLY A 528 24.67 0.42 3.24
N GLN A 529 24.28 1.66 2.91
CA GLN A 529 22.89 2.09 2.94
C GLN A 529 22.58 3.00 1.75
N ARG A 530 21.42 2.82 1.14
CA ARG A 530 20.84 3.73 0.15
C ARG A 530 20.01 4.79 0.86
N TYR A 531 20.08 6.01 0.36
CA TYR A 531 19.20 7.10 0.76
C TYR A 531 18.38 7.53 -0.43
N SER A 532 17.11 7.83 -0.20
CA SER A 532 16.21 8.36 -1.22
C SER A 532 15.65 9.70 -0.73
N PRO A 533 15.50 10.69 -1.62
CA PRO A 533 14.78 11.91 -1.28
C PRO A 533 13.40 11.61 -0.71
N GLY A 534 12.99 12.36 0.31
CA GLY A 534 11.72 12.11 1.00
C GLY A 534 11.76 11.16 2.20
N TYR A 535 12.90 10.52 2.45
CA TYR A 535 13.08 9.64 3.62
C TYR A 535 13.90 10.33 4.73
N PRO A 536 13.85 9.83 5.98
CA PRO A 536 14.67 10.37 7.07
C PRO A 536 16.15 10.48 6.69
N ALA A 537 16.79 11.57 7.07
CA ALA A 537 18.15 12.01 6.75
C ALA A 537 18.31 12.66 5.35
N LEU A 538 17.34 12.60 4.46
CA LEU A 538 17.33 13.29 3.17
C LEU A 538 15.88 13.68 2.87
N THR A 539 15.35 14.68 3.58
CA THR A 539 13.94 15.06 3.51
C THR A 539 13.63 16.03 2.36
N ASN A 540 14.64 16.67 1.76
CA ASN A 540 14.50 17.59 0.64
C ASN A 540 15.20 17.09 -0.61
#